data_429a497b9f3a364a587591550e7e5a11
#
_entry.id   429a497b9f3a364a587591550e7e5a11
#
_cell.length_a   1.000
_cell.length_b   1.000
_cell.length_c   1.000
_cell.angle_alpha   90.00
_cell.angle_beta   90.00
_cell.angle_gamma   90.00
#
_symmetry.space_group_name_H-M   'P 1'
#
loop_
_entity.id
_entity.type
_entity.pdbx_description
1 polymer ?
#
loop_
_entity_poly.entity_id
_entity_poly.type
_entity_poly.pdbx_seq_one_letter_code
_entity_poly.pdbx_strand_id
1 'polypeptide(L)'
;MNNVQKKPEIIVFAGPNGSGKSTFTEILRPPQMDYINADEIKKNLKCDDLEAAQLAERQRETYLSDKRDFCFETVLSTSRNLDLLKRAQEMGYFIRCYYVLTIDPMINVYRVKARVASGGHDVPEEKIYARYDRAIVLVPKVVAVSDICHIYDNSEEEPFRIFKKRKNLYFYDECVDWQRAKIGTLTGISDMERKDLNHRV
;
A
#
# COMPACT_ATOMS: atom_id res chain seq x y z
N MET A 1 7.03 22.48 29.32
CA MET A 1 7.27 21.91 27.97
C MET A 1 6.30 20.74 27.78
N ASN A 2 5.25 20.91 26.96
CA ASN A 2 4.32 19.81 26.72
C ASN A 2 5.04 18.73 25.91
N ASN A 3 5.33 17.62 26.57
CA ASN A 3 5.85 16.42 25.91
C ASN A 3 4.70 15.87 25.03
N VAL A 4 4.63 16.33 23.76
CA VAL A 4 3.71 15.73 22.79
C VAL A 4 4.21 14.33 22.54
N GLN A 5 3.60 13.36 23.22
CA GLN A 5 3.94 11.95 23.05
C GLN A 5 3.74 11.60 21.56
N LYS A 6 4.80 11.21 20.88
CA LYS A 6 4.76 10.80 19.46
C LYS A 6 3.76 9.66 19.32
N LYS A 7 2.78 9.81 18.44
CA LYS A 7 1.86 8.73 18.10
C LYS A 7 2.63 7.58 17.46
N PRO A 8 2.32 6.32 17.78
CA PRO A 8 2.86 5.20 17.03
C PRO A 8 2.43 5.28 15.57
N GLU A 9 3.28 4.84 14.65
CA GLU A 9 3.07 4.97 13.21
C GLU A 9 3.02 3.61 12.52
N ILE A 10 2.05 3.44 11.62
CA ILE A 10 2.02 2.34 10.67
C ILE A 10 2.24 2.90 9.27
N ILE A 11 3.22 2.32 8.55
CA ILE A 11 3.40 2.58 7.12
C ILE A 11 2.94 1.34 6.35
N VAL A 12 1.93 1.50 5.51
CA VAL A 12 1.42 0.41 4.67
C VAL A 12 1.75 0.67 3.19
N PHE A 13 2.39 -0.30 2.56
CA PHE A 13 2.61 -0.33 1.12
C PHE A 13 1.56 -1.25 0.51
N ALA A 14 0.59 -0.67 -0.18
CA ALA A 14 -0.59 -1.37 -0.68
C ALA A 14 -0.67 -1.35 -2.20
N GLY A 15 -1.38 -2.33 -2.78
CA GLY A 15 -1.64 -2.39 -4.22
C GLY A 15 -1.57 -3.81 -4.78
N PRO A 16 -2.08 -4.03 -6.01
CA PRO A 16 -2.17 -5.35 -6.63
C PRO A 16 -0.82 -6.09 -6.78
N ASN A 17 -0.87 -7.39 -7.00
CA ASN A 17 0.33 -8.16 -7.36
C ASN A 17 0.92 -7.59 -8.66
N GLY A 18 2.24 -7.45 -8.75
CA GLY A 18 2.92 -6.93 -9.94
C GLY A 18 2.86 -5.40 -10.11
N SER A 19 2.23 -4.64 -9.20
CA SER A 19 2.17 -3.17 -9.29
C SER A 19 3.49 -2.47 -8.96
N GLY A 20 4.49 -3.16 -8.38
CA GLY A 20 5.78 -2.57 -8.02
C GLY A 20 5.90 -2.12 -6.57
N LYS A 21 5.00 -2.55 -5.67
CA LYS A 21 5.04 -2.19 -4.24
C LYS A 21 6.40 -2.36 -3.58
N SER A 22 7.06 -3.50 -3.83
CA SER A 22 8.33 -3.82 -3.16
C SER A 22 9.43 -2.81 -3.49
N THR A 23 9.47 -2.29 -4.73
CA THR A 23 10.37 -1.20 -5.10
C THR A 23 10.11 0.07 -4.28
N PHE A 24 8.82 0.41 -4.09
CA PHE A 24 8.45 1.54 -3.22
C PHE A 24 8.82 1.29 -1.76
N THR A 25 8.65 0.07 -1.28
CA THR A 25 9.03 -0.33 0.07
C THR A 25 10.54 -0.16 0.30
N GLU A 26 11.36 -0.61 -0.63
CA GLU A 26 12.82 -0.50 -0.56
C GLU A 26 13.28 0.96 -0.49
N ILE A 27 12.62 1.86 -1.24
CA ILE A 27 13.01 3.27 -1.33
C ILE A 27 12.46 4.11 -0.16
N LEU A 28 11.20 3.87 0.24
CA LEU A 28 10.45 4.77 1.14
C LEU A 28 10.33 4.26 2.58
N ARG A 29 10.69 3.02 2.84
CA ARG A 29 10.69 2.46 4.18
C ARG A 29 11.77 3.13 5.02
N PRO A 30 11.45 3.68 6.22
CA PRO A 30 12.49 4.14 7.15
C PRO A 30 13.38 2.97 7.59
N PRO A 31 14.72 3.09 7.49
CA PRO A 31 15.62 1.98 7.80
C PRO A 31 15.49 1.43 9.23
N GLN A 32 15.08 2.28 10.17
CA GLN A 32 14.93 1.92 11.59
C GLN A 32 13.53 1.39 11.94
N MET A 33 12.59 1.35 10.98
CA MET A 33 11.24 0.86 11.22
C MET A 33 11.15 -0.64 10.93
N ASP A 34 10.61 -1.38 11.88
CA ASP A 34 10.40 -2.82 11.72
C ASP A 34 9.51 -3.13 10.51
N TYR A 35 9.99 -4.01 9.65
CA TYR A 35 9.28 -4.43 8.44
C TYR A 35 8.74 -5.84 8.60
N ILE A 36 7.42 -5.97 8.60
CA ILE A 36 6.73 -7.25 8.75
C ILE A 36 6.34 -7.77 7.37
N ASN A 37 7.09 -8.74 6.87
CA ASN A 37 6.92 -9.34 5.55
C ASN A 37 6.89 -10.86 5.63
N ALA A 38 5.83 -11.48 5.11
CA ALA A 38 5.67 -12.93 5.12
C ALA A 38 6.76 -13.65 4.29
N ASP A 39 7.21 -13.07 3.18
CA ASP A 39 8.26 -13.66 2.33
C ASP A 39 9.60 -13.69 3.06
N GLU A 40 9.95 -12.62 3.82
CA GLU A 40 11.13 -12.60 4.68
C GLU A 40 11.04 -13.62 5.82
N ILE A 41 9.87 -13.71 6.46
CA ILE A 41 9.60 -14.71 7.52
C ILE A 41 9.78 -16.14 6.96
N LYS A 42 9.18 -16.42 5.80
CA LYS A 42 9.32 -17.70 5.12
C LYS A 42 10.78 -18.06 4.86
N LYS A 43 11.55 -17.12 4.32
CA LYS A 43 12.98 -17.30 4.01
C LYS A 43 13.81 -17.59 5.28
N ASN A 44 13.55 -16.83 6.34
CA ASN A 44 14.34 -16.92 7.57
C ASN A 44 14.01 -18.17 8.39
N LEU A 45 12.73 -18.53 8.47
CA LEU A 45 12.27 -19.67 9.28
C LEU A 45 12.13 -20.98 8.47
N LYS A 46 12.29 -20.91 7.13
CA LYS A 46 12.13 -22.06 6.22
C LYS A 46 10.76 -22.76 6.37
N CYS A 47 9.72 -21.98 6.66
CA CYS A 47 8.35 -22.44 6.80
C CYS A 47 7.56 -22.35 5.48
N ASP A 48 6.33 -22.86 5.43
CA ASP A 48 5.47 -22.72 4.26
C ASP A 48 4.80 -21.33 4.17
N ASP A 49 4.12 -21.04 3.04
CA ASP A 49 3.47 -19.74 2.78
C ASP A 49 2.34 -19.43 3.78
N LEU A 50 1.60 -20.46 4.21
CA LEU A 50 0.49 -20.29 5.15
C LEU A 50 1.01 -19.94 6.54
N GLU A 51 2.02 -20.67 6.99
CA GLU A 51 2.66 -20.44 8.29
C GLU A 51 3.33 -19.07 8.32
N ALA A 52 4.06 -18.67 7.27
CA ALA A 52 4.66 -17.36 7.15
C ALA A 52 3.61 -16.23 7.21
N ALA A 53 2.49 -16.39 6.50
CA ALA A 53 1.40 -15.42 6.53
C ALA A 53 0.75 -15.30 7.92
N GLN A 54 0.56 -16.43 8.63
CA GLN A 54 0.03 -16.43 10.00
C GLN A 54 1.00 -15.80 11.00
N LEU A 55 2.30 -16.05 10.84
CA LEU A 55 3.34 -15.43 11.67
C LEU A 55 3.39 -13.92 11.46
N ALA A 56 3.36 -13.47 10.21
CA ALA A 56 3.31 -12.05 9.89
C ALA A 56 2.06 -11.37 10.48
N GLU A 57 0.90 -12.04 10.43
CA GLU A 57 -0.33 -11.54 11.04
C GLU A 57 -0.21 -11.41 12.56
N ARG A 58 0.25 -12.47 13.23
CA ARG A 58 0.48 -12.46 14.69
C ARG A 58 1.46 -11.37 15.11
N GLN A 59 2.54 -11.17 14.34
CA GLN A 59 3.52 -10.12 14.63
C GLN A 59 2.90 -8.72 14.51
N ARG A 60 2.07 -8.46 13.48
CA ARG A 60 1.35 -7.19 13.36
C ARG A 60 0.39 -6.95 14.52
N GLU A 61 -0.33 -7.99 14.97
CA GLU A 61 -1.22 -7.89 16.13
C GLU A 61 -0.45 -7.58 17.42
N THR A 62 0.67 -8.24 17.63
CA THR A 62 1.55 -7.96 18.79
C THR A 62 2.04 -6.51 18.75
N TYR A 63 2.54 -6.04 17.61
CA TYR A 63 3.03 -4.65 17.48
C TYR A 63 1.92 -3.63 17.69
N LEU A 64 0.72 -3.93 17.19
CA LEU A 64 -0.46 -3.09 17.43
C LEU A 64 -0.79 -2.99 18.93
N SER A 65 -0.80 -4.11 19.64
CA SER A 65 -1.04 -4.15 21.08
C SER A 65 0.01 -3.38 21.88
N ASP A 66 1.27 -3.52 21.49
CA ASP A 66 2.43 -2.90 22.16
C ASP A 66 2.64 -1.43 21.77
N LYS A 67 1.80 -0.89 20.88
CA LYS A 67 1.92 0.48 20.32
C LYS A 67 3.28 0.75 19.69
N ARG A 68 3.82 -0.22 18.97
CA ARG A 68 5.11 -0.10 18.27
C ARG A 68 4.92 0.43 16.84
N ASP A 69 5.91 1.17 16.35
CA ASP A 69 6.00 1.57 14.95
C ASP A 69 6.33 0.34 14.09
N PHE A 70 5.65 0.17 12.94
CA PHE A 70 5.99 -0.88 11.97
C PHE A 70 5.50 -0.55 10.57
N CYS A 71 6.08 -1.23 9.59
CA CYS A 71 5.60 -1.18 8.22
C CYS A 71 5.35 -2.58 7.64
N PHE A 72 4.50 -2.67 6.63
CA PHE A 72 4.20 -3.93 5.95
C PHE A 72 3.67 -3.72 4.54
N GLU A 73 3.77 -4.77 3.72
CA GLU A 73 3.15 -4.83 2.40
C GLU A 73 1.84 -5.61 2.40
N THR A 74 0.91 -5.19 1.53
CA THR A 74 -0.34 -5.90 1.31
C THR A 74 -0.84 -5.72 -0.12
N VAL A 75 -1.42 -6.78 -0.69
CA VAL A 75 -2.20 -6.66 -1.93
C VAL A 75 -3.50 -5.87 -1.70
N LEU A 76 -3.98 -5.83 -0.46
CA LEU A 76 -5.22 -5.18 -0.05
C LEU A 76 -6.45 -5.65 -0.87
N SER A 77 -6.52 -6.95 -1.18
CA SER A 77 -7.65 -7.55 -1.92
C SER A 77 -8.72 -8.19 -1.02
N THR A 78 -8.57 -8.03 0.29
CA THR A 78 -9.52 -8.48 1.34
C THR A 78 -9.60 -7.41 2.44
N SER A 79 -10.66 -7.47 3.26
CA SER A 79 -10.85 -6.52 4.37
C SER A 79 -9.84 -6.70 5.51
N ARG A 80 -9.20 -7.86 5.66
CA ARG A 80 -8.35 -8.23 6.81
C ARG A 80 -7.37 -7.13 7.25
N ASN A 81 -6.51 -6.69 6.32
CA ASN A 81 -5.54 -5.63 6.63
C ASN A 81 -6.18 -4.24 6.76
N LEU A 82 -7.32 -4.00 6.10
CA LEU A 82 -8.09 -2.78 6.30
C LEU A 82 -8.69 -2.73 7.71
N ASP A 83 -9.19 -3.85 8.22
CA ASP A 83 -9.76 -3.93 9.56
C ASP A 83 -8.68 -3.77 10.65
N LEU A 84 -7.45 -4.26 10.39
CA LEU A 84 -6.29 -3.96 11.22
C LEU A 84 -6.00 -2.45 11.25
N LEU A 85 -6.00 -1.77 10.09
CA LEU A 85 -5.76 -0.32 10.00
C LEU A 85 -6.86 0.49 10.71
N LYS A 86 -8.11 0.08 10.64
CA LYS A 86 -9.21 0.73 11.38
C LYS A 86 -8.99 0.64 12.89
N ARG A 87 -8.69 -0.57 13.41
CA ARG A 87 -8.37 -0.76 14.83
C ARG A 87 -7.15 0.07 15.24
N ALA A 88 -6.12 0.14 14.41
CA ALA A 88 -4.97 0.98 14.65
C ALA A 88 -5.35 2.46 14.76
N GLN A 89 -6.23 2.96 13.88
CA GLN A 89 -6.74 4.33 13.94
C GLN A 89 -7.49 4.59 15.25
N GLU A 90 -8.36 3.68 15.67
CA GLU A 90 -9.09 3.74 16.95
C GLU A 90 -8.14 3.73 18.16
N MET A 91 -7.02 3.01 18.07
CA MET A 91 -5.96 2.97 19.09
C MET A 91 -5.02 4.19 19.06
N GLY A 92 -5.24 5.14 18.13
CA GLY A 92 -4.51 6.40 18.05
C GLY A 92 -3.23 6.35 17.22
N TYR A 93 -3.03 5.34 16.42
CA TYR A 93 -1.92 5.30 15.47
C TYR A 93 -2.02 6.40 14.41
N PHE A 94 -0.88 6.84 13.92
CA PHE A 94 -0.75 7.60 12.70
C PHE A 94 -0.56 6.64 11.54
N ILE A 95 -1.44 6.69 10.53
CA ILE A 95 -1.43 5.76 9.41
C ILE A 95 -0.98 6.47 8.14
N ARG A 96 0.12 5.98 7.55
CA ARG A 96 0.62 6.41 6.26
C ARG A 96 0.49 5.29 5.25
N CYS A 97 -0.15 5.57 4.12
CA CYS A 97 -0.32 4.62 3.03
C CYS A 97 0.41 5.08 1.77
N TYR A 98 1.17 4.18 1.16
CA TYR A 98 1.64 4.28 -0.21
C TYR A 98 0.92 3.22 -1.04
N TYR A 99 -0.05 3.66 -1.84
CA TYR A 99 -0.80 2.78 -2.71
C TYR A 99 -0.22 2.84 -4.11
N VAL A 100 0.22 1.69 -4.64
CA VAL A 100 0.83 1.57 -5.96
C VAL A 100 -0.07 0.72 -6.84
N LEU A 101 -0.52 1.26 -7.95
CA LEU A 101 -1.36 0.58 -8.93
C LEU A 101 -0.78 0.71 -10.35
N THR A 102 -1.40 0.04 -11.27
CA THR A 102 -1.21 0.21 -12.72
C THR A 102 -2.56 0.50 -13.34
N ILE A 103 -2.56 1.08 -14.52
CA ILE A 103 -3.81 1.42 -15.22
C ILE A 103 -4.58 0.18 -15.70
N ASP A 104 -3.84 -0.91 -15.96
CA ASP A 104 -4.37 -2.16 -16.52
C ASP A 104 -3.75 -3.37 -15.78
N PRO A 105 -4.56 -4.34 -15.31
CA PRO A 105 -4.06 -5.54 -14.66
C PRO A 105 -3.19 -6.42 -15.57
N MET A 106 -3.27 -6.28 -16.89
CA MET A 106 -2.40 -6.98 -17.84
C MET A 106 -0.92 -6.61 -17.64
N ILE A 107 -0.62 -5.35 -17.33
CA ILE A 107 0.73 -4.89 -16.97
C ILE A 107 1.27 -5.69 -15.78
N ASN A 108 0.41 -5.90 -14.79
CA ASN A 108 0.76 -6.68 -13.60
C ASN A 108 1.07 -8.14 -13.94
N VAL A 109 0.27 -8.75 -14.83
CA VAL A 109 0.49 -10.13 -15.30
C VAL A 109 1.84 -10.25 -15.98
N TYR A 110 2.16 -9.35 -16.92
CA TYR A 110 3.47 -9.35 -17.60
C TYR A 110 4.63 -9.21 -16.62
N ARG A 111 4.52 -8.30 -15.65
CA ARG A 111 5.56 -8.09 -14.64
C ARG A 111 5.75 -9.29 -13.73
N VAL A 112 4.67 -9.97 -13.34
CA VAL A 112 4.76 -11.23 -12.56
C VAL A 112 5.42 -12.32 -13.39
N LYS A 113 5.04 -12.50 -14.67
CA LYS A 113 5.67 -13.47 -15.57
C LYS A 113 7.18 -13.20 -15.76
N ALA A 114 7.57 -11.94 -15.97
CA ALA A 114 8.97 -11.54 -16.09
C ALA A 114 9.76 -11.83 -14.80
N ARG A 115 9.17 -11.55 -13.65
CA ARG A 115 9.76 -11.88 -12.34
C ARG A 115 9.95 -13.37 -12.15
N VAL A 116 8.97 -14.20 -12.54
CA VAL A 116 9.06 -15.68 -12.47
C VAL A 116 10.18 -16.19 -13.37
N ALA A 117 10.31 -15.65 -14.59
CA ALA A 117 11.40 -16.00 -15.49
C ALA A 117 12.80 -15.69 -14.89
N SER A 118 12.87 -14.73 -13.94
CA SER A 118 14.08 -14.39 -13.18
C SER A 118 14.20 -15.12 -11.84
N GLY A 119 13.42 -16.20 -11.62
CA GLY A 119 13.46 -17.03 -10.40
C GLY A 119 12.63 -16.51 -9.22
N GLY A 120 11.76 -15.53 -9.45
CA GLY A 120 10.87 -15.00 -8.41
C GLY A 120 9.59 -15.81 -8.22
N HIS A 121 8.82 -15.44 -7.21
CA HIS A 121 7.58 -16.12 -6.81
C HIS A 121 6.47 -15.95 -7.86
N ASP A 122 5.78 -17.04 -8.20
CA ASP A 122 4.65 -17.04 -9.13
C ASP A 122 3.32 -16.71 -8.45
N VAL A 123 2.41 -16.12 -9.22
CA VAL A 123 1.00 -15.90 -8.86
C VAL A 123 0.16 -16.26 -10.07
N PRO A 124 -0.79 -17.22 -9.98
CA PRO A 124 -1.67 -17.56 -11.07
C PRO A 124 -2.38 -16.34 -11.66
N GLU A 125 -2.44 -16.29 -13.00
CA GLU A 125 -2.94 -15.12 -13.74
C GLU A 125 -4.37 -14.74 -13.33
N GLU A 126 -5.27 -15.72 -13.21
CA GLU A 126 -6.64 -15.48 -12.74
C GLU A 126 -6.70 -14.85 -11.35
N LYS A 127 -5.74 -15.17 -10.47
CA LYS A 127 -5.64 -14.56 -9.14
C LYS A 127 -5.14 -13.12 -9.22
N ILE A 128 -4.28 -12.80 -10.20
CA ILE A 128 -3.81 -11.40 -10.39
C ILE A 128 -5.01 -10.53 -10.77
N TYR A 129 -5.79 -10.90 -11.79
CA TYR A 129 -7.00 -10.17 -12.20
C TYR A 129 -8.00 -10.03 -11.04
N ALA A 130 -8.39 -11.15 -10.44
CA ALA A 130 -9.38 -11.14 -9.36
C ALA A 130 -8.94 -10.33 -8.13
N ARG A 131 -7.64 -10.30 -7.82
CA ARG A 131 -7.11 -9.49 -6.72
C ARG A 131 -6.97 -8.03 -7.10
N TYR A 132 -6.67 -7.71 -8.37
CA TYR A 132 -6.62 -6.35 -8.87
C TYR A 132 -7.97 -5.67 -8.67
N ASP A 133 -9.05 -6.26 -9.18
CA ASP A 133 -10.40 -5.71 -9.08
C ASP A 133 -10.81 -5.46 -7.62
N ARG A 134 -10.58 -6.47 -6.76
CA ARG A 134 -10.89 -6.34 -5.32
C ARG A 134 -10.04 -5.27 -4.63
N ALA A 135 -8.78 -5.13 -5.01
CA ALA A 135 -7.88 -4.13 -4.43
C ALA A 135 -8.31 -2.71 -4.81
N ILE A 136 -8.70 -2.49 -6.07
CA ILE A 136 -9.22 -1.18 -6.52
C ILE A 136 -10.49 -0.79 -5.76
N VAL A 137 -11.43 -1.71 -5.56
CA VAL A 137 -12.66 -1.46 -4.79
C VAL A 137 -12.39 -1.04 -3.33
N LEU A 138 -11.25 -1.42 -2.77
CA LEU A 138 -10.88 -1.07 -1.39
C LEU A 138 -10.10 0.25 -1.26
N VAL A 139 -9.70 0.89 -2.38
CA VAL A 139 -8.96 2.17 -2.36
C VAL A 139 -9.68 3.26 -1.55
N PRO A 140 -10.99 3.52 -1.75
CA PRO A 140 -11.67 4.56 -0.96
C PRO A 140 -11.58 4.32 0.55
N LYS A 141 -11.63 3.06 0.96
CA LYS A 141 -11.60 2.68 2.38
C LYS A 141 -10.21 2.87 2.99
N VAL A 142 -9.14 2.55 2.25
CA VAL A 142 -7.78 2.79 2.75
C VAL A 142 -7.45 4.28 2.74
N VAL A 143 -7.93 5.05 1.77
CA VAL A 143 -7.84 6.51 1.78
C VAL A 143 -8.52 7.09 3.01
N ALA A 144 -9.72 6.62 3.34
CA ALA A 144 -10.47 7.12 4.51
C ALA A 144 -9.71 6.89 5.83
N VAL A 145 -9.16 5.69 6.06
CA VAL A 145 -8.48 5.32 7.31
C VAL A 145 -7.09 5.93 7.48
N SER A 146 -6.45 6.38 6.40
CA SER A 146 -5.08 6.91 6.43
C SER A 146 -5.04 8.38 6.81
N ASP A 147 -4.08 8.81 7.65
CA ASP A 147 -3.77 10.23 7.90
C ASP A 147 -3.04 10.86 6.71
N ILE A 148 -2.13 10.09 6.10
CA ILE A 148 -1.47 10.41 4.84
C ILE A 148 -1.67 9.24 3.88
N CYS A 149 -2.12 9.54 2.66
CA CYS A 149 -2.20 8.55 1.59
C CYS A 149 -1.62 9.13 0.30
N HIS A 150 -0.71 8.38 -0.31
CA HIS A 150 -0.20 8.65 -1.64
C HIS A 150 -0.63 7.53 -2.57
N ILE A 151 -1.19 7.87 -3.73
CA ILE A 151 -1.51 6.89 -4.77
C ILE A 151 -0.63 7.17 -5.98
N TYR A 152 0.07 6.13 -6.42
CA TYR A 152 0.94 6.19 -7.58
C TYR A 152 0.42 5.25 -8.68
N ASP A 153 0.32 5.79 -9.89
CA ASP A 153 0.32 4.97 -11.08
C ASP A 153 1.76 4.60 -11.43
N ASN A 154 2.03 3.32 -11.52
CA ASN A 154 3.32 2.75 -11.87
C ASN A 154 3.23 1.93 -13.16
N SER A 155 2.46 2.40 -14.13
CA SER A 155 2.29 1.73 -15.43
C SER A 155 3.52 1.89 -16.31
N GLU A 156 4.12 3.06 -16.31
CA GLU A 156 5.29 3.45 -17.10
C GLU A 156 6.63 3.19 -16.36
N GLU A 157 7.73 3.64 -16.95
CA GLU A 157 9.07 3.51 -16.34
C GLU A 157 9.21 4.33 -15.05
N GLU A 158 8.67 5.56 -15.06
CA GLU A 158 8.65 6.41 -13.88
C GLU A 158 7.25 6.45 -13.27
N PRO A 159 7.13 6.16 -11.96
CA PRO A 159 5.84 6.21 -11.30
C PRO A 159 5.33 7.64 -11.20
N PHE A 160 4.06 7.85 -11.52
CA PHE A 160 3.38 9.13 -11.45
C PHE A 160 2.42 9.17 -10.25
N ARG A 161 2.57 10.17 -9.36
CA ARG A 161 1.69 10.32 -8.21
C ARG A 161 0.41 11.04 -8.60
N ILE A 162 -0.69 10.31 -8.68
CA ILE A 162 -2.01 10.81 -9.09
C ILE A 162 -2.81 11.45 -7.94
N PHE A 163 -2.53 11.04 -6.68
CA PHE A 163 -3.32 11.51 -5.53
C PHE A 163 -2.47 11.59 -4.26
N LYS A 164 -2.80 12.60 -3.42
CA LYS A 164 -2.22 12.78 -2.09
C LYS A 164 -3.29 13.25 -1.11
N LYS A 165 -3.45 12.51 -0.02
CA LYS A 165 -4.17 12.94 1.18
C LYS A 165 -3.18 13.37 2.25
N ARG A 166 -3.48 14.45 2.95
CA ARG A 166 -2.80 14.86 4.18
C ARG A 166 -3.85 15.37 5.17
N LYS A 167 -4.18 14.56 6.16
CA LYS A 167 -5.32 14.78 7.07
C LYS A 167 -6.62 14.93 6.27
N ASN A 168 -7.27 16.08 6.33
CA ASN A 168 -8.52 16.40 5.61
C ASN A 168 -8.31 17.18 4.31
N LEU A 169 -7.06 17.29 3.83
CA LEU A 169 -6.73 17.94 2.57
C LEU A 169 -6.46 16.86 1.52
N TYR A 170 -7.03 17.06 0.33
CA TYR A 170 -6.96 16.14 -0.79
C TYR A 170 -6.44 16.86 -2.02
N PHE A 171 -5.40 16.31 -2.62
CA PHE A 171 -4.74 16.86 -3.79
C PHE A 171 -4.67 15.81 -4.88
N TYR A 172 -4.78 16.23 -6.13
CA TYR A 172 -4.61 15.37 -7.29
C TYR A 172 -3.70 16.02 -8.32
N ASP A 173 -3.11 15.18 -9.16
CA ASP A 173 -2.39 15.57 -10.36
C ASP A 173 -2.87 14.72 -11.54
N GLU A 174 -2.91 15.31 -12.73
CA GLU A 174 -3.49 14.69 -13.92
C GLU A 174 -2.41 14.29 -14.91
N CYS A 175 -2.60 13.15 -15.53
CA CYS A 175 -1.91 12.73 -16.74
C CYS A 175 -2.92 12.18 -17.75
N VAL A 176 -2.45 11.70 -18.89
CA VAL A 176 -3.31 11.22 -19.98
C VAL A 176 -4.33 10.20 -19.48
N ASP A 177 -3.91 9.27 -18.66
CA ASP A 177 -4.71 8.15 -18.18
C ASP A 177 -5.51 8.44 -16.90
N TRP A 178 -5.14 9.51 -16.18
CA TRP A 178 -5.73 9.87 -14.89
C TRP A 178 -6.24 11.30 -14.87
N GLN A 179 -7.50 11.45 -15.25
CA GLN A 179 -8.24 12.69 -15.15
C GLN A 179 -8.92 12.80 -13.77
N ARG A 180 -9.24 14.02 -13.32
CA ARG A 180 -9.90 14.31 -12.04
C ARG A 180 -11.07 13.38 -11.74
N ALA A 181 -11.96 13.17 -12.69
CA ALA A 181 -13.15 12.33 -12.50
C ALA A 181 -12.80 10.87 -12.18
N LYS A 182 -11.79 10.30 -12.89
CA LYS A 182 -11.31 8.95 -12.66
C LYS A 182 -10.62 8.82 -11.29
N ILE A 183 -9.81 9.81 -10.91
CA ILE A 183 -9.18 9.86 -9.59
C ILE A 183 -10.25 9.97 -8.49
N GLY A 184 -11.27 10.81 -8.69
CA GLY A 184 -12.40 10.93 -7.78
C GLY A 184 -13.16 9.61 -7.59
N THR A 185 -13.44 8.89 -8.67
CA THR A 185 -14.07 7.56 -8.62
C THR A 185 -13.18 6.56 -7.87
N LEU A 186 -11.87 6.54 -8.16
CA LEU A 186 -10.91 5.64 -7.51
C LEU A 186 -10.82 5.88 -6.00
N THR A 187 -10.80 7.14 -5.58
CA THR A 187 -10.54 7.53 -4.18
C THR A 187 -11.81 7.69 -3.35
N GLY A 188 -12.97 7.86 -3.99
CA GLY A 188 -14.22 8.24 -3.34
C GLY A 188 -14.25 9.70 -2.89
N ILE A 189 -13.35 10.56 -3.39
CA ILE A 189 -13.23 11.97 -3.03
C ILE A 189 -13.58 12.85 -4.22
N SER A 190 -14.54 13.75 -4.05
CA SER A 190 -14.96 14.71 -5.07
C SER A 190 -14.33 16.10 -4.91
N ASP A 191 -14.07 16.51 -3.66
CA ASP A 191 -13.48 17.80 -3.34
C ASP A 191 -11.95 17.67 -3.18
N MET A 192 -11.26 17.95 -4.28
CA MET A 192 -9.80 17.83 -4.39
C MET A 192 -9.22 19.07 -5.06
N GLU A 193 -8.08 19.54 -4.57
CA GLU A 193 -7.29 20.61 -5.17
C GLU A 193 -6.25 20.04 -6.15
N ARG A 194 -6.17 20.61 -7.36
CA ARG A 194 -5.13 20.26 -8.31
C ARG A 194 -3.78 20.81 -7.88
N LYS A 195 -2.76 19.95 -7.83
CA LYS A 195 -1.37 20.31 -7.55
C LYS A 195 -0.43 19.49 -8.37
N ASP A 196 0.68 20.07 -8.79
CA ASP A 196 1.82 19.30 -9.27
C ASP A 196 2.38 18.47 -8.11
N LEU A 197 2.13 17.17 -8.16
CA LEU A 197 2.54 16.23 -7.12
C LEU A 197 3.87 15.53 -7.45
N ASN A 198 4.40 15.74 -8.65
CA ASN A 198 5.53 15.01 -9.22
C ASN A 198 6.78 15.87 -9.41
N HIS A 199 6.66 17.18 -9.24
CA HIS A 199 7.81 18.06 -9.24
C HIS A 199 8.77 17.67 -8.10
N ARG A 200 9.99 17.31 -8.45
CA ARG A 200 11.08 17.16 -7.48
C ARG A 200 11.54 18.56 -7.09
N VAL A 201 11.31 18.97 -5.85
CA VAL A 201 11.96 20.14 -5.26
C VAL A 201 13.42 19.80 -4.97
#